data_aa96c8a1942060540a62cb0ca57ac1a1
#
_entry.id   aa96c8a1942060540a62cb0ca57ac1a1
#
_cell.length_a   1.000
_cell.length_b   1.000
_cell.length_c   1.000
_cell.angle_alpha   90.00
_cell.angle_beta   90.00
_cell.angle_gamma   90.00
#
_symmetry.space_group_name_H-M   'P 1'
#
loop_
_entity.id
_entity.type
_entity.pdbx_description
1 polymer ?
#
loop_
_entity_poly.entity_id
_entity_poly.type
_entity_poly.pdbx_seq_one_letter_code
_entity_poly.pdbx_strand_id
1 'polypeptide(L)'
;FGALSRLTGDPQFERVALRALESLWRTRSSLGLVGNHINVRTGQWTATDTGIGAGVDSYFEYLVKGALLLQRPALMEQFKVYLSAINRYVRKGDWFLWVNMHKATVSLPIFQSLEAFWPGLLLFVFLLIMLPSKTMVGEIEDASRIMHQYSQVIRQYGFPPEFYNIQSS
;
A
#
# COMPACT_ATOMS: atom_id res chain seq x y z
N PHE A 1 1.49 7.78 -16.89
CA PHE A 1 0.52 8.62 -17.61
C PHE A 1 0.48 10.04 -17.03
N GLY A 2 0.40 10.23 -15.68
CA GLY A 2 0.46 11.59 -15.10
C GLY A 2 1.73 12.36 -15.46
N ALA A 3 2.90 11.72 -15.34
CA ALA A 3 4.17 12.30 -15.77
C ALA A 3 4.18 12.62 -17.28
N LEU A 4 3.58 11.76 -18.10
CA LEU A 4 3.49 12.02 -19.55
C LEU A 4 2.70 13.28 -19.85
N SER A 5 1.59 13.55 -19.14
CA SER A 5 0.87 14.82 -19.27
C SER A 5 1.73 16.03 -18.92
N ARG A 6 2.58 15.93 -17.90
CA ARG A 6 3.48 17.02 -17.49
C ARG A 6 4.57 17.28 -18.54
N LEU A 7 5.09 16.22 -19.14
CA LEU A 7 6.16 16.30 -20.14
C LEU A 7 5.67 16.76 -21.51
N THR A 8 4.46 16.38 -21.91
CA THR A 8 3.90 16.69 -23.24
C THR A 8 3.00 17.92 -23.26
N GLY A 9 2.51 18.36 -22.10
CA GLY A 9 1.46 19.37 -21.98
C GLY A 9 0.04 18.86 -22.30
N ASP A 10 -0.12 17.61 -22.72
CA ASP A 10 -1.43 17.02 -23.03
C ASP A 10 -2.09 16.47 -21.74
N PRO A 11 -3.21 17.05 -21.27
CA PRO A 11 -3.89 16.61 -20.06
C PRO A 11 -4.63 15.28 -20.21
N GLN A 12 -4.72 14.72 -21.42
CA GLN A 12 -5.48 13.48 -21.66
C GLN A 12 -4.92 12.29 -20.88
N PHE A 13 -3.61 12.17 -20.82
CA PHE A 13 -2.94 11.03 -20.12
C PHE A 13 -3.23 11.03 -18.63
N GLU A 14 -3.14 12.20 -17.96
CA GLU A 14 -3.45 12.31 -16.53
C GLU A 14 -4.95 12.05 -16.27
N ARG A 15 -5.85 12.56 -17.13
CA ARG A 15 -7.28 12.30 -16.99
C ARG A 15 -7.62 10.81 -17.04
N VAL A 16 -6.98 10.06 -17.94
CA VAL A 16 -7.18 8.61 -18.05
C VAL A 16 -6.68 7.89 -16.79
N ALA A 17 -5.50 8.26 -16.31
CA ALA A 17 -4.93 7.69 -15.09
C ALA A 17 -5.81 7.96 -13.86
N LEU A 18 -6.27 9.19 -13.67
CA LEU A 18 -7.12 9.56 -12.55
C LEU A 18 -8.49 8.85 -12.60
N ARG A 19 -9.06 8.64 -13.81
CA ARG A 19 -10.30 7.84 -13.95
C ARG A 19 -10.10 6.38 -13.55
N ALA A 20 -8.96 5.78 -13.90
CA ALA A 20 -8.64 4.42 -13.50
C ALA A 20 -8.50 4.31 -11.97
N LEU A 21 -7.79 5.25 -11.34
CA LEU A 21 -7.65 5.32 -9.87
C LEU A 21 -9.01 5.49 -9.18
N GLU A 22 -9.86 6.38 -9.70
CA GLU A 22 -11.21 6.61 -9.16
C GLU A 22 -12.09 5.35 -9.28
N SER A 23 -11.96 4.59 -10.37
CA SER A 23 -12.67 3.32 -10.55
C SER A 23 -12.26 2.30 -9.49
N LEU A 24 -10.97 2.15 -9.23
CA LEU A 24 -10.46 1.28 -8.16
C LEU A 24 -10.92 1.75 -6.78
N TRP A 25 -10.92 3.04 -6.54
CA TRP A 25 -11.41 3.62 -5.30
C TRP A 25 -12.88 3.30 -5.03
N ARG A 26 -13.72 3.34 -6.05
CA ARG A 26 -15.16 3.02 -5.95
C ARG A 26 -15.45 1.54 -5.73
N THR A 27 -14.57 0.67 -6.19
CA THR A 27 -14.75 -0.80 -6.09
C THR A 27 -14.16 -1.42 -4.84
N ARG A 28 -13.58 -0.62 -3.92
CA ARG A 28 -13.10 -1.13 -2.64
C ARG A 28 -14.21 -1.78 -1.81
N SER A 29 -13.87 -2.69 -0.94
CA SER A 29 -14.82 -3.35 -0.04
C SER A 29 -15.40 -2.38 1.01
N SER A 30 -16.43 -2.82 1.71
CA SER A 30 -16.99 -2.10 2.88
C SER A 30 -15.99 -1.94 4.02
N LEU A 31 -14.94 -2.76 4.05
CA LEU A 31 -13.82 -2.65 5.00
C LEU A 31 -12.76 -1.63 4.55
N GLY A 32 -12.90 -1.02 3.37
CA GLY A 32 -11.93 -0.09 2.82
C GLY A 32 -10.71 -0.76 2.19
N LEU A 33 -10.79 -2.05 1.83
CA LEU A 33 -9.72 -2.81 1.20
C LEU A 33 -9.99 -3.02 -0.29
N VAL A 34 -8.93 -3.22 -1.07
CA VAL A 34 -8.95 -3.60 -2.49
C VAL A 34 -8.48 -5.03 -2.67
N GLY A 35 -8.93 -5.69 -3.71
CA GLY A 35 -8.45 -7.02 -4.09
C GLY A 35 -7.18 -6.96 -4.95
N ASN A 36 -6.75 -8.11 -5.41
CA ASN A 36 -5.52 -8.25 -6.18
C ASN A 36 -5.74 -8.23 -7.71
N HIS A 37 -6.85 -8.81 -8.18
CA HIS A 37 -7.21 -8.80 -9.60
C HIS A 37 -8.66 -8.36 -9.79
N ILE A 38 -8.88 -7.46 -10.75
CA ILE A 38 -10.20 -6.92 -11.09
C ILE A 38 -10.51 -7.15 -12.57
N ASN A 39 -11.73 -7.57 -12.86
CA ASN A 39 -12.23 -7.61 -14.22
C ASN A 39 -12.58 -6.20 -14.68
N VAL A 40 -11.82 -5.66 -15.61
CA VAL A 40 -11.96 -4.26 -16.08
C VAL A 40 -13.28 -3.99 -16.82
N ARG A 41 -13.97 -5.04 -17.32
CA ARG A 41 -15.26 -4.89 -18.01
C ARG A 41 -16.42 -4.81 -17.02
N THR A 42 -16.36 -5.58 -15.94
CA THR A 42 -17.46 -5.69 -14.97
C THR A 42 -17.21 -4.87 -13.69
N GLY A 43 -15.97 -4.49 -13.41
CA GLY A 43 -15.57 -3.87 -12.15
C GLY A 43 -15.60 -4.82 -10.95
N GLN A 44 -15.74 -6.14 -11.19
CA GLN A 44 -15.76 -7.13 -10.12
C GLN A 44 -14.36 -7.67 -9.83
N TRP A 45 -14.05 -7.83 -8.54
CA TRP A 45 -12.81 -8.45 -8.10
C TRP A 45 -12.84 -9.96 -8.39
N THR A 46 -11.82 -10.45 -9.09
CA THR A 46 -11.64 -11.87 -9.42
C THR A 46 -10.64 -12.56 -8.48
N ALA A 47 -9.77 -11.78 -7.83
CA ALA A 47 -8.97 -12.21 -6.68
C ALA A 47 -9.21 -11.24 -5.53
N THR A 48 -9.78 -11.75 -4.45
CA THR A 48 -10.26 -10.97 -3.30
C THR A 48 -9.28 -10.94 -2.14
N ASP A 49 -8.14 -11.60 -2.26
CA ASP A 49 -7.05 -11.51 -1.29
C ASP A 49 -6.33 -10.17 -1.44
N THR A 50 -5.96 -9.59 -0.32
CA THR A 50 -5.31 -8.30 -0.23
C THR A 50 -4.19 -8.34 0.81
N GLY A 51 -3.20 -7.50 0.61
CA GLY A 51 -2.05 -7.28 1.49
C GLY A 51 -1.45 -5.92 1.20
N ILE A 52 -0.13 -5.80 1.35
CA ILE A 52 0.63 -4.62 0.96
C ILE A 52 1.69 -4.92 -0.11
N GLY A 53 1.85 -6.20 -0.46
CA GLY A 53 2.85 -6.68 -1.41
C GLY A 53 2.34 -6.80 -2.84
N ALA A 54 2.75 -7.88 -3.51
CA ALA A 54 2.52 -8.11 -4.92
C ALA A 54 1.07 -7.86 -5.37
N GLY A 55 0.91 -7.08 -6.44
CA GLY A 55 -0.38 -6.73 -7.03
C GLY A 55 -1.00 -5.43 -6.52
N VAL A 56 -0.66 -4.97 -5.31
CA VAL A 56 -1.18 -3.72 -4.72
C VAL A 56 -0.10 -2.76 -4.24
N ASP A 57 1.15 -3.19 -4.17
CA ASP A 57 2.31 -2.43 -3.69
C ASP A 57 2.42 -1.06 -4.34
N SER A 58 2.61 -1.01 -5.63
CA SER A 58 2.76 0.24 -6.38
C SER A 58 1.46 1.06 -6.44
N TYR A 59 0.29 0.46 -6.26
CA TYR A 59 -0.96 1.21 -6.14
C TYR A 59 -0.91 2.16 -4.94
N PHE A 60 -0.57 1.67 -3.77
CA PHE A 60 -0.45 2.48 -2.56
C PHE A 60 0.69 3.50 -2.66
N GLU A 61 1.84 3.08 -3.19
CA GLU A 61 2.98 3.96 -3.40
C GLU A 61 2.62 5.16 -4.30
N TYR A 62 1.94 4.91 -5.42
CA TYR A 62 1.60 5.96 -6.36
C TYR A 62 0.39 6.81 -5.96
N LEU A 63 -0.43 6.40 -5.00
CA LEU A 63 -1.38 7.32 -4.34
C LEU A 63 -0.61 8.45 -3.63
N VAL A 64 0.43 8.11 -2.88
CA VAL A 64 1.27 9.09 -2.17
C VAL A 64 2.08 9.92 -3.15
N LYS A 65 2.83 9.29 -4.04
CA LYS A 65 3.65 9.99 -5.05
C LYS A 65 2.80 10.84 -5.99
N GLY A 66 1.64 10.34 -6.41
CA GLY A 66 0.71 11.07 -7.25
C GLY A 66 0.11 12.28 -6.57
N ALA A 67 -0.19 12.19 -5.27
CA ALA A 67 -0.65 13.33 -4.49
C ALA A 67 0.33 14.50 -4.53
N LEU A 68 1.62 14.19 -4.43
CA LEU A 68 2.71 15.18 -4.40
C LEU A 68 3.09 15.67 -5.80
N LEU A 69 3.45 14.75 -6.69
CA LEU A 69 4.00 15.07 -8.01
C LEU A 69 2.96 15.71 -8.93
N LEU A 70 1.71 15.30 -8.80
CA LEU A 70 0.61 15.82 -9.61
C LEU A 70 -0.21 16.90 -8.88
N GLN A 71 0.15 17.22 -7.64
CA GLN A 71 -0.58 18.17 -6.79
C GLN A 71 -2.07 17.79 -6.64
N ARG A 72 -2.34 16.50 -6.34
CA ARG A 72 -3.67 15.93 -6.18
C ARG A 72 -3.92 15.48 -4.74
N PRO A 73 -4.26 16.38 -3.81
CA PRO A 73 -4.41 16.05 -2.39
C PRO A 73 -5.46 14.95 -2.13
N ALA A 74 -6.46 14.81 -2.99
CA ALA A 74 -7.46 13.75 -2.89
C ALA A 74 -6.85 12.33 -2.90
N LEU A 75 -5.72 12.11 -3.59
CA LEU A 75 -5.02 10.82 -3.58
C LEU A 75 -4.39 10.54 -2.22
N MET A 76 -3.91 11.56 -1.51
CA MET A 76 -3.40 11.41 -0.15
C MET A 76 -4.54 11.05 0.82
N GLU A 77 -5.71 11.65 0.68
CA GLU A 77 -6.87 11.30 1.50
C GLU A 77 -7.33 9.86 1.25
N GLN A 78 -7.31 9.40 0.01
CA GLN A 78 -7.56 7.98 -0.31
C GLN A 78 -6.53 7.07 0.36
N PHE A 79 -5.23 7.42 0.29
CA PHE A 79 -4.17 6.66 0.96
C PHE A 79 -4.38 6.56 2.48
N LYS A 80 -4.74 7.65 3.14
CA LYS A 80 -5.03 7.65 4.59
C LYS A 80 -6.15 6.67 4.97
N VAL A 81 -7.21 6.60 4.16
CA VAL A 81 -8.30 5.64 4.36
C VAL A 81 -7.80 4.21 4.21
N TYR A 82 -7.00 3.91 3.18
CA TYR A 82 -6.39 2.60 3.01
C TYR A 82 -5.43 2.26 4.15
N LEU A 83 -4.60 3.21 4.59
CA LEU A 83 -3.68 3.01 5.70
C LEU A 83 -4.41 2.63 6.99
N SER A 84 -5.53 3.31 7.28
CA SER A 84 -6.39 2.97 8.42
C SER A 84 -6.95 1.54 8.31
N ALA A 85 -7.45 1.15 7.14
CA ALA A 85 -7.98 -0.19 6.89
C ALA A 85 -6.87 -1.27 6.98
N ILE A 86 -5.70 -1.01 6.40
CA ILE A 86 -4.53 -1.89 6.45
C ILE A 86 -4.08 -2.11 7.90
N ASN A 87 -3.93 -1.04 8.67
CA ASN A 87 -3.54 -1.14 10.08
C ASN A 87 -4.55 -1.93 10.92
N ARG A 88 -5.84 -1.82 10.59
CA ARG A 88 -6.90 -2.51 11.33
C ARG A 88 -7.05 -3.98 10.96
N TYR A 89 -6.94 -4.34 9.68
CA TYR A 89 -7.35 -5.64 9.19
C TYR A 89 -6.20 -6.52 8.67
N VAL A 90 -5.18 -5.91 8.10
CA VAL A 90 -4.04 -6.57 7.46
C VAL A 90 -2.87 -6.74 8.43
N ARG A 91 -2.62 -5.71 9.25
CA ARG A 91 -1.51 -5.69 10.19
C ARG A 91 -1.73 -6.62 11.38
N LYS A 92 -0.70 -7.42 11.73
CA LYS A 92 -0.61 -8.26 12.92
C LYS A 92 0.76 -8.08 13.58
N GLY A 93 0.81 -7.26 14.64
CA GLY A 93 2.09 -6.83 15.22
C GLY A 93 2.89 -6.00 14.24
N ASP A 94 4.10 -6.44 13.92
CA ASP A 94 4.98 -5.79 12.94
C ASP A 94 4.94 -6.48 11.56
N TRP A 95 4.04 -7.43 11.36
CA TRP A 95 3.77 -8.10 10.10
C TRP A 95 2.49 -7.60 9.42
N PHE A 96 2.42 -7.78 8.11
CA PHE A 96 1.24 -7.54 7.30
C PHE A 96 0.86 -8.84 6.60
N LEU A 97 -0.30 -9.40 6.95
CA LEU A 97 -0.74 -10.69 6.44
C LEU A 97 -1.70 -10.51 5.27
N TRP A 98 -1.70 -11.46 4.37
CA TRP A 98 -2.73 -11.50 3.33
C TRP A 98 -4.08 -11.89 3.94
N VAL A 99 -5.10 -11.09 3.63
CA VAL A 99 -6.46 -11.27 4.14
C VAL A 99 -7.48 -11.18 3.01
N ASN A 100 -8.65 -11.77 3.22
CA ASN A 100 -9.78 -11.56 2.31
C ASN A 100 -10.33 -10.14 2.48
N MET A 101 -10.48 -9.38 1.38
CA MET A 101 -10.89 -7.98 1.41
C MET A 101 -12.30 -7.73 1.97
N HIS A 102 -13.18 -8.74 1.98
CA HIS A 102 -14.56 -8.61 2.47
C HIS A 102 -14.74 -9.07 3.91
N LYS A 103 -13.96 -10.08 4.34
CA LYS A 103 -14.12 -10.75 5.63
C LYS A 103 -12.98 -10.45 6.61
N ALA A 104 -11.87 -9.89 6.14
CA ALA A 104 -10.62 -9.70 6.89
C ALA A 104 -10.07 -11.00 7.52
N THR A 105 -10.47 -12.17 7.02
CA THR A 105 -9.89 -13.46 7.42
C THR A 105 -8.54 -13.63 6.76
N VAL A 106 -7.54 -14.07 7.53
CA VAL A 106 -6.20 -14.36 6.99
C VAL A 106 -6.31 -15.46 5.94
N SER A 107 -5.80 -15.19 4.75
CA SER A 107 -5.70 -16.14 3.65
C SER A 107 -4.31 -16.74 3.54
N LEU A 108 -3.26 -15.94 3.73
CA LEU A 108 -1.87 -16.38 3.68
C LEU A 108 -1.04 -15.65 4.76
N PRO A 109 -0.42 -16.39 5.72
CA PRO A 109 0.44 -15.82 6.75
C PRO A 109 1.90 -15.75 6.27
N ILE A 110 2.14 -15.02 5.20
CA ILE A 110 3.47 -14.91 4.57
C ILE A 110 3.92 -13.45 4.48
N PHE A 111 5.23 -13.26 4.55
CA PHE A 111 5.91 -12.03 4.14
C PHE A 111 6.48 -12.22 2.73
N GLN A 112 6.33 -11.23 1.90
CA GLN A 112 6.89 -11.18 0.53
C GLN A 112 7.96 -10.10 0.43
N SER A 113 8.99 -10.35 -0.39
CA SER A 113 10.06 -9.37 -0.63
C SER A 113 9.55 -7.99 -1.06
N LEU A 114 8.47 -7.96 -1.87
CA LEU A 114 7.83 -6.72 -2.33
C LEU A 114 7.18 -5.90 -1.21
N GLU A 115 6.91 -6.49 -0.04
CA GLU A 115 6.38 -5.75 1.12
C GLU A 115 7.45 -4.88 1.80
N ALA A 116 8.73 -5.10 1.51
CA ALA A 116 9.83 -4.39 2.13
C ALA A 116 9.86 -2.88 1.84
N PHE A 117 9.12 -2.39 0.85
CA PHE A 117 8.98 -0.96 0.56
C PHE A 117 8.11 -0.24 1.61
N TRP A 118 7.20 -0.96 2.29
CA TRP A 118 6.15 -0.38 3.11
C TRP A 118 6.66 0.50 4.27
N PRO A 119 7.62 0.07 5.10
CA PRO A 119 8.14 0.94 6.16
C PRO A 119 8.79 2.22 5.61
N GLY A 120 9.44 2.15 4.45
CA GLY A 120 9.98 3.32 3.77
C GLY A 120 8.89 4.29 3.29
N LEU A 121 7.79 3.74 2.74
CA LEU A 121 6.63 4.54 2.36
C LEU A 121 5.98 5.22 3.57
N LEU A 122 5.81 4.50 4.68
CA LEU A 122 5.28 5.05 5.92
C LEU A 122 6.15 6.21 6.41
N LEU A 123 7.47 6.01 6.51
CA LEU A 123 8.40 7.05 6.92
C LEU A 123 8.30 8.29 6.01
N PHE A 124 8.20 8.09 4.70
CA PHE A 124 8.07 9.18 3.74
C PHE A 124 6.75 9.96 3.93
N VAL A 125 5.64 9.26 4.15
CA VAL A 125 4.33 9.88 4.42
C VAL A 125 4.36 10.68 5.72
N PHE A 126 4.98 10.13 6.77
CA PHE A 126 5.10 10.83 8.06
C PHE A 126 5.94 12.10 7.96
N LEU A 127 7.09 12.04 7.29
CA LEU A 127 7.93 13.20 7.07
C LEU A 127 7.19 14.32 6.31
N LEU A 128 6.32 13.96 5.36
CA LEU A 128 5.58 14.94 4.57
C LEU A 128 4.36 15.54 5.26
N ILE A 129 3.61 14.72 6.02
CA ILE A 129 2.35 15.13 6.63
C ILE A 129 2.60 15.78 8.00
N MET A 130 3.62 15.33 8.72
CA MET A 130 3.84 15.61 10.14
C MET A 130 4.97 16.62 10.41
N LEU A 131 5.67 17.12 9.38
CA LEU A 131 6.66 18.19 9.55
C LEU A 131 6.16 19.38 10.38
N PRO A 132 4.84 19.70 10.46
CA PRO A 132 4.34 20.75 11.32
C PRO A 132 3.93 20.30 12.74
N SER A 133 3.86 19.00 13.05
CA SER A 133 3.35 18.51 14.34
C SER A 133 4.38 17.69 15.11
N LYS A 134 4.49 17.96 16.43
CA LYS A 134 5.45 17.34 17.35
C LYS A 134 5.20 15.86 17.69
N THR A 135 4.32 15.15 16.97
CA THR A 135 3.92 13.75 17.24
C THR A 135 4.71 12.71 16.46
N MET A 136 5.87 13.07 15.93
CA MET A 136 6.67 12.26 15.00
C MET A 136 7.31 10.99 15.58
N VAL A 137 7.54 10.94 16.91
CA VAL A 137 8.43 9.92 17.51
C VAL A 137 7.82 8.52 17.39
N GLY A 138 6.55 8.32 17.71
CA GLY A 138 5.92 6.99 17.71
C GLY A 138 5.82 6.34 16.33
N GLU A 139 5.61 7.13 15.28
CA GLU A 139 5.46 6.64 13.91
C GLU A 139 6.81 6.26 13.28
N ILE A 140 7.87 7.00 13.61
CA ILE A 140 9.25 6.66 13.20
C ILE A 140 9.69 5.37 13.90
N GLU A 141 9.39 5.23 15.18
CA GLU A 141 9.68 4.01 15.94
C GLU A 141 8.91 2.81 15.36
N ASP A 142 7.67 2.99 14.96
CA ASP A 142 6.85 1.96 14.33
C ASP A 142 7.43 1.50 13.00
N ALA A 143 7.75 2.42 12.10
CA ALA A 143 8.39 2.12 10.82
C ALA A 143 9.77 1.44 11.04
N SER A 144 10.53 1.89 12.04
CA SER A 144 11.82 1.31 12.40
C SER A 144 11.69 -0.13 12.91
N ARG A 145 10.69 -0.44 13.74
CA ARG A 145 10.43 -1.82 14.21
C ARG A 145 10.08 -2.75 13.04
N ILE A 146 9.20 -2.31 12.14
CA ILE A 146 8.84 -3.08 10.94
C ILE A 146 10.08 -3.35 10.08
N MET A 147 10.90 -2.33 9.85
CA MET A 147 12.16 -2.46 9.10
C MET A 147 13.13 -3.42 9.79
N HIS A 148 13.24 -3.35 11.11
CA HIS A 148 14.09 -4.26 11.89
C HIS A 148 13.62 -5.70 11.72
N GLN A 149 12.33 -5.97 11.81
CA GLN A 149 11.75 -7.29 11.61
C GLN A 149 12.06 -7.86 10.22
N TYR A 150 11.89 -7.06 9.17
CA TYR A 150 12.23 -7.47 7.80
C TYR A 150 13.74 -7.69 7.63
N SER A 151 14.59 -6.87 8.27
CA SER A 151 16.03 -7.03 8.21
C SER A 151 16.52 -8.33 8.86
N GLN A 152 15.83 -8.86 9.86
CA GLN A 152 16.15 -10.16 10.46
C GLN A 152 15.94 -11.30 9.46
N VAL A 153 14.85 -11.28 8.70
CA VAL A 153 14.61 -12.26 7.62
C VAL A 153 15.73 -12.17 6.57
N ILE A 154 16.07 -10.96 6.14
CA ILE A 154 17.17 -10.76 5.16
C ILE A 154 18.51 -11.29 5.71
N ARG A 155 18.82 -11.05 6.98
CA ARG A 155 20.06 -11.55 7.61
C ARG A 155 20.09 -13.08 7.68
N GLN A 156 18.96 -13.72 7.91
CA GLN A 156 18.86 -15.18 7.97
C GLN A 156 19.16 -15.83 6.61
N TYR A 157 18.73 -15.24 5.51
CA TYR A 157 18.85 -15.80 4.16
C TYR A 157 19.91 -15.13 3.27
N GLY A 158 20.48 -14.00 3.71
CA GLY A 158 21.44 -13.20 2.93
C GLY A 158 20.78 -12.29 1.88
N PHE A 159 19.49 -12.46 1.59
CA PHE A 159 18.67 -11.66 0.67
C PHE A 159 17.19 -11.76 1.06
N PRO A 160 16.32 -10.86 0.61
CA PRO A 160 14.89 -10.97 0.86
C PRO A 160 14.34 -12.18 0.08
N PRO A 161 13.76 -13.19 0.75
CA PRO A 161 13.13 -14.32 0.07
C PRO A 161 11.87 -13.87 -0.65
N GLU A 162 11.50 -14.58 -1.72
CA GLU A 162 10.26 -14.30 -2.42
C GLU A 162 9.05 -14.45 -1.47
N PHE A 163 9.08 -15.51 -0.66
CA PHE A 163 8.08 -15.77 0.38
C PHE A 163 8.74 -16.27 1.67
N TYR A 164 8.25 -15.78 2.81
CA TYR A 164 8.64 -16.22 4.14
C TYR A 164 7.38 -16.55 4.96
N ASN A 165 7.30 -17.77 5.47
CA ASN A 165 6.16 -18.21 6.28
C ASN A 165 6.32 -17.72 7.72
N ILE A 166 5.44 -16.83 8.16
CA ILE A 166 5.50 -16.19 9.47
C ILE A 166 5.09 -17.15 10.61
N GLN A 167 4.27 -18.18 10.33
CA GLN A 167 3.80 -19.11 11.34
C GLN A 167 4.81 -20.21 11.68
N SER A 168 5.81 -20.43 10.83
CA SER A 168 6.81 -21.49 11.03
C SER A 168 8.15 -20.97 11.54
N SER A 169 8.21 -19.72 11.97
CA SER A 169 9.42 -19.05 12.49
C SER A 169 9.45 -18.97 14.00
#